data_8ef38da339e7163e5f895ecdfbbecffc
#
_entry.id   8ef38da339e7163e5f895ecdfbbecffc
#
_cell.length_a   1.000
_cell.length_b   1.000
_cell.length_c   1.000
_cell.angle_alpha   90.00
_cell.angle_beta   90.00
_cell.angle_gamma   90.00
#
_symmetry.space_group_name_H-M   'P 1'
#
loop_
_entity.id
_entity.type
_entity.pdbx_description
1 polymer ?
#
loop_
_entity_poly.entity_id
_entity_poly.type
_entity_poly.pdbx_seq_one_letter_code
_entity_poly.pdbx_strand_id
1 'polypeptide(L)'
;MSHPLNTRSLFTVALSVALAITATGLGAQSVEATKPMALRTVMEKLGRDMQAVTGAISKEEWALVAELAPKIAKHAEPPLSEKMRILGWLGTDAGKFRDCDGHVHDAATAMGDAAKRGDGQAVITAFSKTQQSCLACHQSFRQSFVEQFYGKR
;
A
#
# COMPACT_ATOMS: atom_id res chain seq x y z
N MET A 1 -18.48 82.51 -30.38
CA MET A 1 -19.57 82.58 -31.33
C MET A 1 -20.19 81.22 -31.49
N SER A 2 -21.28 81.06 -30.78
CA SER A 2 -22.62 80.76 -31.35
C SER A 2 -22.83 79.26 -31.70
N HIS A 3 -23.59 78.62 -30.86
CA HIS A 3 -24.59 77.58 -30.95
C HIS A 3 -25.14 77.16 -32.34
N PRO A 4 -25.94 76.10 -32.51
CA PRO A 4 -26.78 75.41 -31.53
C PRO A 4 -26.91 73.87 -31.69
N LEU A 5 -27.47 73.26 -30.63
CA LEU A 5 -28.28 72.04 -30.44
C LEU A 5 -28.95 71.43 -31.68
N ASN A 6 -28.96 70.11 -31.75
CA ASN A 6 -30.18 69.43 -32.16
C ASN A 6 -30.31 68.02 -31.50
N THR A 7 -31.37 67.94 -30.79
CA THR A 7 -31.94 66.74 -30.10
C THR A 7 -32.55 65.81 -31.13
N ARG A 8 -32.23 64.55 -31.17
CA ARG A 8 -33.17 63.51 -31.64
C ARG A 8 -33.00 62.21 -30.80
N SER A 9 -33.99 62.05 -30.00
CA SER A 9 -34.35 60.79 -29.29
C SER A 9 -34.55 59.66 -30.30
N LEU A 10 -33.85 58.51 -30.07
CA LEU A 10 -34.23 57.25 -30.69
C LEU A 10 -34.25 56.20 -29.61
N PHE A 11 -35.41 55.68 -29.32
CA PHE A 11 -35.73 54.56 -28.50
C PHE A 11 -35.00 53.31 -29.04
N THR A 12 -34.10 52.75 -28.27
CA THR A 12 -33.55 51.45 -28.58
C THR A 12 -34.09 50.45 -27.55
N VAL A 13 -34.94 49.58 -28.05
CA VAL A 13 -35.50 48.43 -27.31
C VAL A 13 -34.37 47.50 -26.94
N ALA A 14 -34.09 47.35 -25.64
CA ALA A 14 -33.16 46.36 -25.15
C ALA A 14 -33.84 44.99 -25.12
N LEU A 15 -33.46 44.14 -26.04
CA LEU A 15 -33.86 42.70 -26.04
C LEU A 15 -32.97 41.96 -25.08
N SER A 16 -33.44 41.70 -23.85
CA SER A 16 -32.75 40.93 -22.86
C SER A 16 -32.87 39.42 -23.20
N VAL A 17 -31.82 38.85 -23.78
CA VAL A 17 -31.70 37.41 -23.92
C VAL A 17 -31.22 36.85 -22.59
N ALA A 18 -32.11 36.24 -21.83
CA ALA A 18 -31.76 35.47 -20.64
C ALA A 18 -31.12 34.14 -21.07
N LEU A 19 -29.78 34.06 -20.94
CA LEU A 19 -29.03 32.81 -21.15
C LEU A 19 -29.21 31.95 -19.91
N ALA A 20 -30.11 30.96 -19.99
CA ALA A 20 -30.25 29.95 -18.95
C ALA A 20 -29.02 28.99 -18.98
N ILE A 21 -28.05 29.20 -18.08
CA ILE A 21 -26.94 28.27 -17.86
C ILE A 21 -27.50 27.11 -17.05
N THR A 22 -27.85 26.00 -17.73
CA THR A 22 -28.09 24.73 -17.07
C THR A 22 -26.75 24.21 -16.56
N ALA A 23 -26.48 24.40 -15.29
CA ALA A 23 -25.37 23.74 -14.59
C ALA A 23 -25.70 22.24 -14.53
N THR A 24 -25.18 21.47 -15.50
CA THR A 24 -25.08 20.02 -15.38
C THR A 24 -24.10 19.73 -14.25
N GLY A 25 -24.64 19.47 -13.05
CA GLY A 25 -23.85 18.98 -11.92
C GLY A 25 -23.16 17.69 -12.33
N LEU A 26 -21.85 17.76 -12.62
CA LEU A 26 -21.01 16.56 -12.56
C LEU A 26 -21.06 16.10 -11.10
N GLY A 27 -21.86 15.08 -10.84
CA GLY A 27 -21.82 14.35 -9.58
C GLY A 27 -20.42 13.80 -9.43
N ALA A 28 -19.61 14.44 -8.61
CA ALA A 28 -18.39 13.84 -8.11
C ALA A 28 -18.83 12.59 -7.35
N GLN A 29 -18.75 11.41 -7.99
CA GLN A 29 -18.87 10.15 -7.29
C GLN A 29 -17.71 10.13 -6.29
N SER A 30 -18.05 10.33 -5.02
CA SER A 30 -17.13 10.08 -3.92
C SER A 30 -16.74 8.61 -4.04
N VAL A 31 -15.50 8.36 -4.49
CA VAL A 31 -14.89 7.04 -4.39
C VAL A 31 -14.85 6.74 -2.90
N GLU A 32 -15.81 5.96 -2.43
CA GLU A 32 -15.84 5.50 -1.05
C GLU A 32 -14.52 4.78 -0.81
N ALA A 33 -13.67 5.36 0.01
CA ALA A 33 -12.35 4.81 0.31
C ALA A 33 -12.58 3.44 0.94
N THR A 34 -12.36 2.38 0.15
CA THR A 34 -12.49 1.00 0.63
C THR A 34 -11.62 0.85 1.87
N LYS A 35 -12.22 0.40 2.98
CA LYS A 35 -11.51 0.19 4.25
C LYS A 35 -10.25 -0.66 3.99
N PRO A 36 -9.07 -0.18 4.41
CA PRO A 36 -7.83 -0.92 4.17
C PRO A 36 -7.95 -2.34 4.73
N MET A 37 -7.47 -3.33 3.96
CA MET A 37 -7.43 -4.71 4.42
C MET A 37 -6.41 -4.88 5.55
N ALA A 38 -6.68 -5.80 6.48
CA ALA A 38 -5.78 -6.09 7.60
C ALA A 38 -4.41 -6.59 7.14
N LEU A 39 -4.34 -7.29 6.00
CA LEU A 39 -3.07 -7.71 5.39
C LEU A 39 -2.15 -6.51 5.10
N ARG A 40 -2.69 -5.36 4.74
CA ARG A 40 -1.88 -4.14 4.57
C ARG A 40 -1.17 -3.75 5.86
N THR A 41 -1.88 -3.78 6.98
CA THR A 41 -1.31 -3.47 8.31
C THR A 41 -0.22 -4.49 8.70
N VAL A 42 -0.42 -5.76 8.36
CA VAL A 42 0.60 -6.82 8.55
C VAL A 42 1.86 -6.48 7.74
N MET A 43 1.73 -6.14 6.45
CA MET A 43 2.87 -5.77 5.60
C MET A 43 3.59 -4.50 6.08
N GLU A 44 2.85 -3.49 6.54
CA GLU A 44 3.43 -2.28 7.13
C GLU A 44 4.21 -2.57 8.41
N LYS A 45 3.71 -3.50 9.25
CA LYS A 45 4.41 -3.93 10.45
C LYS A 45 5.68 -4.71 10.11
N LEU A 46 5.61 -5.66 9.18
CA LEU A 46 6.79 -6.40 8.69
C LEU A 46 7.87 -5.45 8.16
N GLY A 47 7.49 -4.41 7.43
CA GLY A 47 8.42 -3.38 6.98
C GLY A 47 9.12 -2.67 8.13
N ARG A 48 8.40 -2.29 9.19
CA ARG A 48 9.00 -1.69 10.40
C ARG A 48 9.91 -2.66 11.15
N ASP A 49 9.50 -3.92 11.29
CA ASP A 49 10.32 -4.95 11.95
C ASP A 49 11.64 -5.18 11.19
N MET A 50 11.60 -5.22 9.85
CA MET A 50 12.81 -5.32 9.01
C MET A 50 13.72 -4.09 9.14
N GLN A 51 13.18 -2.87 9.24
CA GLN A 51 13.97 -1.66 9.49
C GLN A 51 14.68 -1.74 10.86
N ALA A 52 13.97 -2.19 11.90
CA ALA A 52 14.55 -2.38 13.22
C ALA A 52 15.67 -3.42 13.22
N VAL A 53 15.48 -4.56 12.53
CA VAL A 53 16.52 -5.57 12.33
C VAL A 53 17.73 -4.99 11.63
N THR A 54 17.54 -4.20 10.56
CA THR A 54 18.65 -3.56 9.85
C THR A 54 19.47 -2.67 10.78
N GLY A 55 18.79 -1.86 11.62
CA GLY A 55 19.45 -1.02 12.62
C GLY A 55 20.23 -1.82 13.67
N ALA A 56 19.67 -2.93 14.16
CA ALA A 56 20.31 -3.81 15.13
C ALA A 56 21.56 -4.52 14.54
N ILE A 57 21.46 -5.00 13.29
CA ILE A 57 22.60 -5.62 12.59
C ILE A 57 23.74 -4.61 12.42
N SER A 58 23.43 -3.37 12.03
CA SER A 58 24.45 -2.32 11.81
C SER A 58 25.23 -1.96 13.08
N LYS A 59 24.70 -2.29 14.27
CA LYS A 59 25.32 -2.06 15.58
C LYS A 59 25.81 -3.34 16.23
N GLU A 60 25.71 -4.48 15.55
CA GLU A 60 26.05 -5.79 16.09
C GLU A 60 25.25 -6.15 17.38
N GLU A 61 24.02 -5.59 17.51
CA GLU A 61 23.12 -5.86 18.62
C GLU A 61 22.42 -7.22 18.44
N TRP A 62 23.19 -8.31 18.49
CA TRP A 62 22.69 -9.66 18.17
C TRP A 62 21.54 -10.12 19.06
N ALA A 63 21.53 -9.75 20.34
CA ALA A 63 20.42 -10.02 21.24
C ALA A 63 19.12 -9.37 20.74
N LEU A 64 19.17 -8.16 20.22
CA LEU A 64 18.00 -7.46 19.65
C LEU A 64 17.57 -8.11 18.33
N VAL A 65 18.50 -8.54 17.47
CA VAL A 65 18.16 -9.30 16.26
C VAL A 65 17.45 -10.60 16.63
N ALA A 66 17.92 -11.33 17.65
CA ALA A 66 17.29 -12.56 18.13
C ALA A 66 15.87 -12.34 18.70
N GLU A 67 15.58 -11.13 19.22
CA GLU A 67 14.23 -10.74 19.67
C GLU A 67 13.31 -10.35 18.49
N LEU A 68 13.85 -9.64 17.49
CA LEU A 68 13.06 -9.08 16.38
C LEU A 68 12.74 -10.13 15.30
N ALA A 69 13.67 -11.01 15.00
CA ALA A 69 13.52 -12.01 13.94
C ALA A 69 12.26 -12.89 14.09
N PRO A 70 11.90 -13.37 15.31
CA PRO A 70 10.65 -14.09 15.52
C PRO A 70 9.39 -13.28 15.24
N LYS A 71 9.42 -11.94 15.32
CA LYS A 71 8.27 -11.08 15.00
C LYS A 71 8.01 -11.05 13.49
N ILE A 72 9.07 -11.28 12.69
CA ILE A 72 8.95 -11.43 11.24
C ILE A 72 8.51 -12.86 10.90
N ALA A 73 9.17 -13.86 11.47
CA ALA A 73 8.86 -15.27 11.22
C ALA A 73 7.41 -15.64 11.60
N LYS A 74 6.92 -15.11 12.72
CA LYS A 74 5.60 -15.41 13.27
C LYS A 74 4.69 -14.16 13.23
N HIS A 75 4.70 -13.47 12.12
CA HIS A 75 3.85 -12.29 11.95
C HIS A 75 2.36 -12.63 12.03
N ALA A 76 1.54 -11.63 12.36
CA ALA A 76 0.11 -11.81 12.47
C ALA A 76 -0.52 -12.19 11.12
N GLU A 77 -1.51 -13.06 11.16
CA GLU A 77 -2.36 -13.35 10.00
C GLU A 77 -3.54 -12.36 9.95
N PRO A 78 -4.07 -12.05 8.75
CA PRO A 78 -5.32 -11.31 8.65
C PRO A 78 -6.49 -12.12 9.25
N PRO A 79 -7.60 -11.47 9.63
CA PRO A 79 -8.80 -12.15 10.11
C PRO A 79 -9.28 -13.22 9.14
N LEU A 80 -9.90 -14.30 9.65
CA LEU A 80 -10.31 -15.44 8.86
C LEU A 80 -11.16 -15.07 7.63
N SER A 81 -12.10 -14.14 7.79
CA SER A 81 -12.94 -13.66 6.69
C SER A 81 -12.13 -13.03 5.55
N GLU A 82 -11.10 -12.25 5.89
CA GLU A 82 -10.20 -11.65 4.91
C GLU A 82 -9.29 -12.72 4.29
N LYS A 83 -8.75 -13.63 5.10
CA LYS A 83 -7.94 -14.78 4.64
C LYS A 83 -8.70 -15.61 3.61
N MET A 84 -9.98 -15.91 3.86
CA MET A 84 -10.82 -16.66 2.92
C MET A 84 -11.07 -15.90 1.61
N ARG A 85 -11.24 -14.57 1.66
CA ARG A 85 -11.37 -13.73 0.46
C ARG A 85 -10.10 -13.74 -0.39
N ILE A 86 -8.93 -13.66 0.27
CA ILE A 86 -7.63 -13.71 -0.40
C ILE A 86 -7.42 -15.09 -1.05
N LEU A 87 -7.67 -16.18 -0.32
CA LEU A 87 -7.53 -17.53 -0.84
C LEU A 87 -8.50 -17.80 -2.00
N GLY A 88 -9.73 -17.32 -1.94
CA GLY A 88 -10.70 -17.41 -3.02
C GLY A 88 -10.25 -16.68 -4.29
N TRP A 89 -9.63 -15.51 -4.13
CA TRP A 89 -9.06 -14.77 -5.24
C TRP A 89 -7.83 -15.47 -5.84
N LEU A 90 -6.95 -16.01 -5.01
CA LEU A 90 -5.74 -16.72 -5.46
C LEU A 90 -6.07 -18.01 -6.23
N GLY A 91 -7.17 -18.68 -5.92
CA GLY A 91 -7.56 -19.93 -6.57
C GLY A 91 -6.42 -20.96 -6.55
N THR A 92 -5.95 -21.37 -7.74
CA THR A 92 -4.86 -22.34 -7.91
C THR A 92 -3.48 -21.85 -7.40
N ASP A 93 -3.29 -20.53 -7.30
CA ASP A 93 -2.04 -19.94 -6.81
C ASP A 93 -1.93 -19.87 -5.28
N ALA A 94 -2.96 -20.33 -4.55
CA ALA A 94 -2.97 -20.33 -3.08
C ALA A 94 -1.81 -21.16 -2.48
N GLY A 95 -1.40 -22.24 -3.15
CA GLY A 95 -0.20 -23.02 -2.77
C GLY A 95 1.05 -22.17 -2.85
N LYS A 96 1.32 -21.58 -4.00
CA LYS A 96 2.47 -20.70 -4.25
C LYS A 96 2.53 -19.50 -3.28
N PHE A 97 1.37 -18.93 -2.95
CA PHE A 97 1.30 -17.84 -1.96
C PHE A 97 1.73 -18.30 -0.56
N ARG A 98 1.28 -19.48 -0.11
CA ARG A 98 1.71 -20.09 1.17
C ARG A 98 3.19 -20.42 1.19
N ASP A 99 3.74 -20.92 0.07
CA ASP A 99 5.16 -21.24 -0.04
C ASP A 99 6.02 -19.97 0.10
N CYS A 100 5.58 -18.83 -0.49
CA CYS A 100 6.23 -17.54 -0.30
C CYS A 100 6.28 -17.14 1.19
N ASP A 101 5.18 -17.32 1.92
CA ASP A 101 5.10 -17.04 3.34
C ASP A 101 6.04 -17.96 4.14
N GLY A 102 6.03 -19.24 3.83
CA GLY A 102 6.95 -20.24 4.42
C GLY A 102 8.42 -19.87 4.25
N HIS A 103 8.82 -19.41 3.06
CA HIS A 103 10.21 -18.99 2.82
C HIS A 103 10.62 -17.80 3.70
N VAL A 104 9.72 -16.84 3.95
CA VAL A 104 9.99 -15.72 4.86
C VAL A 104 10.12 -16.22 6.29
N HIS A 105 9.21 -17.11 6.72
CA HIS A 105 9.24 -17.73 8.04
C HIS A 105 10.57 -18.44 8.30
N ASP A 106 11.02 -19.31 7.38
CA ASP A 106 12.22 -20.10 7.52
C ASP A 106 13.49 -19.23 7.55
N ALA A 107 13.56 -18.25 6.64
CA ALA A 107 14.70 -17.34 6.58
C ALA A 107 14.81 -16.45 7.83
N ALA A 108 13.68 -15.92 8.31
CA ALA A 108 13.66 -15.11 9.53
C ALA A 108 13.95 -15.95 10.78
N THR A 109 13.49 -17.20 10.83
CA THR A 109 13.84 -18.14 11.91
C THR A 109 15.35 -18.39 11.93
N ALA A 110 15.93 -18.71 10.78
CA ALA A 110 17.39 -18.92 10.66
C ALA A 110 18.19 -17.68 11.09
N MET A 111 17.69 -16.47 10.76
CA MET A 111 18.30 -15.21 11.20
C MET A 111 18.30 -15.07 12.73
N GLY A 112 17.19 -15.38 13.38
CA GLY A 112 17.08 -15.32 14.84
C GLY A 112 18.01 -16.35 15.52
N ASP A 113 18.11 -17.56 14.97
CA ASP A 113 18.98 -18.59 15.52
C ASP A 113 20.47 -18.28 15.31
N ALA A 114 20.85 -17.69 14.18
CA ALA A 114 22.20 -17.20 13.98
C ALA A 114 22.56 -16.07 14.98
N ALA A 115 21.62 -15.15 15.21
CA ALA A 115 21.80 -14.05 16.16
C ALA A 115 21.99 -14.53 17.61
N LYS A 116 21.25 -15.56 18.05
CA LYS A 116 21.41 -16.21 19.37
C LYS A 116 22.82 -16.77 19.57
N ARG A 117 23.48 -17.21 18.48
CA ARG A 117 24.86 -17.71 18.52
C ARG A 117 25.92 -16.63 18.37
N GLY A 118 25.53 -15.38 18.14
CA GLY A 118 26.45 -14.28 17.84
C GLY A 118 27.12 -14.40 16.47
N ASP A 119 26.59 -15.22 15.57
CA ASP A 119 27.13 -15.46 14.22
C ASP A 119 26.65 -14.35 13.25
N GLY A 120 27.35 -13.23 13.27
CA GLY A 120 26.98 -12.07 12.42
C GLY A 120 26.98 -12.39 10.93
N GLN A 121 27.89 -13.24 10.44
CA GLN A 121 27.94 -13.61 9.02
C GLN A 121 26.71 -14.45 8.62
N ALA A 122 26.30 -15.38 9.47
CA ALA A 122 25.08 -16.17 9.24
C ALA A 122 23.81 -15.28 9.37
N VAL A 123 23.81 -14.28 10.28
CA VAL A 123 22.73 -13.28 10.38
C VAL A 123 22.57 -12.54 9.07
N ILE A 124 23.66 -11.99 8.49
CA ILE A 124 23.61 -11.26 7.21
C ILE A 124 23.10 -12.15 6.07
N THR A 125 23.56 -13.39 6.03
CA THR A 125 23.12 -14.36 5.02
C THR A 125 21.60 -14.61 5.12
N ALA A 126 21.10 -14.86 6.31
CA ALA A 126 19.68 -15.11 6.57
C ALA A 126 18.82 -13.85 6.35
N PHE A 127 19.33 -12.68 6.72
CA PHE A 127 18.69 -11.39 6.44
C PHE A 127 18.51 -11.17 4.93
N SER A 128 19.58 -11.39 4.14
CA SER A 128 19.50 -11.29 2.69
C SER A 128 18.45 -12.23 2.11
N LYS A 129 18.40 -13.48 2.60
CA LYS A 129 17.40 -14.46 2.18
C LYS A 129 15.98 -14.04 2.53
N THR A 130 15.77 -13.45 3.70
CA THR A 130 14.48 -12.91 4.11
C THR A 130 14.02 -11.81 3.14
N GLN A 131 14.91 -10.85 2.79
CA GLN A 131 14.60 -9.79 1.82
C GLN A 131 14.28 -10.34 0.43
N GLN A 132 15.04 -11.33 -0.04
CA GLN A 132 14.78 -11.98 -1.34
C GLN A 132 13.41 -12.67 -1.35
N SER A 133 13.02 -13.33 -0.27
CA SER A 133 11.71 -13.97 -0.13
C SER A 133 10.57 -12.97 -0.17
N CYS A 134 10.71 -11.84 0.55
CA CYS A 134 9.75 -10.73 0.49
C CYS A 134 9.59 -10.20 -0.94
N LEU A 135 10.72 -9.95 -1.63
CA LEU A 135 10.71 -9.43 -3.00
C LEU A 135 10.04 -10.41 -3.97
N ALA A 136 10.36 -11.69 -3.91
CA ALA A 136 9.81 -12.71 -4.79
C ALA A 136 8.28 -12.83 -4.65
N CYS A 137 7.76 -12.78 -3.41
CA CYS A 137 6.33 -12.76 -3.14
C CYS A 137 5.68 -11.49 -3.72
N HIS A 138 6.26 -10.32 -3.47
CA HIS A 138 5.73 -9.05 -3.97
C HIS A 138 5.74 -8.98 -5.50
N GLN A 139 6.77 -9.47 -6.16
CA GLN A 139 6.81 -9.54 -7.62
C GLN A 139 5.72 -10.45 -8.21
N SER A 140 5.38 -11.52 -7.49
CA SER A 140 4.36 -12.47 -7.94
C SER A 140 2.93 -11.98 -7.70
N PHE A 141 2.66 -11.28 -6.58
CA PHE A 141 1.29 -11.08 -6.10
C PHE A 141 0.90 -9.63 -5.83
N ARG A 142 1.86 -8.73 -5.47
CA ARG A 142 1.52 -7.42 -4.93
C ARG A 142 0.71 -6.56 -5.90
N GLN A 143 1.08 -6.50 -7.18
CA GLN A 143 0.39 -5.65 -8.14
C GLN A 143 -1.05 -6.12 -8.34
N SER A 144 -1.24 -7.40 -8.68
CA SER A 144 -2.57 -7.98 -8.90
C SER A 144 -3.46 -7.94 -7.65
N PHE A 145 -2.88 -8.09 -6.45
CA PHE A 145 -3.57 -7.90 -5.18
C PHE A 145 -4.10 -6.47 -5.02
N VAL A 146 -3.25 -5.47 -5.29
CA VAL A 146 -3.66 -4.06 -5.19
C VAL A 146 -4.76 -3.74 -6.20
N GLU A 147 -4.64 -4.20 -7.44
CA GLU A 147 -5.67 -4.02 -8.46
C GLU A 147 -7.00 -4.67 -8.08
N GLN A 148 -6.97 -5.88 -7.51
CA GLN A 148 -8.15 -6.62 -7.10
C GLN A 148 -8.88 -5.98 -5.92
N PHE A 149 -8.17 -5.56 -4.89
CA PHE A 149 -8.77 -5.17 -3.62
C PHE A 149 -8.84 -3.65 -3.40
N TYR A 150 -8.12 -2.85 -4.19
CA TYR A 150 -8.07 -1.38 -4.08
C TYR A 150 -8.37 -0.66 -5.40
N GLY A 151 -8.58 -1.40 -6.49
CA GLY A 151 -8.81 -0.82 -7.82
C GLY A 151 -7.53 -0.45 -8.56
N LYS A 152 -7.65 -0.28 -9.88
CA LYS A 152 -6.55 0.21 -10.72
C LYS A 152 -6.30 1.69 -10.41
N ARG A 153 -5.04 2.04 -10.21
CA ARG A 153 -4.57 3.42 -10.08
C ARG A 153 -4.15 3.97 -11.43
#